data_14beb805c6fca27e2125a949ce91bead
#
_entry.id   14beb805c6fca27e2125a949ce91bead
#
_cell.length_a   1.000
_cell.length_b   1.000
_cell.length_c   1.000
_cell.angle_alpha   90.00
_cell.angle_beta   90.00
_cell.angle_gamma   90.00
#
_symmetry.space_group_name_H-M   'P 1'
#
loop_
_entity.id
_entity.type
_entity.pdbx_description
1 polymer ?
#
loop_
_entity_poly.entity_id
_entity_poly.type
_entity_poly.pdbx_seq_one_letter_code
_entity_poly.pdbx_strand_id
1 'polypeptide(L)' 'DVYRRLYPDRVQYTWWTYRLNARARGIGWRLDYFLVSEALIPKVKDVIVHEGVMGSDHCPVELVLQ' A
#
# COMPACT_ATOMS: atom_id res chain seq x y z
N ASP A 1 6.99 3.95 8.15
CA ASP A 1 5.91 3.56 7.24
C ASP A 1 4.99 4.74 6.99
N VAL A 2 5.18 5.37 5.83
CA VAL A 2 4.45 6.59 5.45
C VAL A 2 2.96 6.36 5.35
N TYR A 3 2.56 5.23 4.75
CA TYR A 3 1.15 4.89 4.60
C TYR A 3 0.43 4.82 5.96
N ARG A 4 1.04 4.14 6.92
CA ARG A 4 0.42 4.00 8.25
C ARG A 4 0.38 5.33 9.00
N ARG A 5 1.36 6.20 8.76
CA ARG A 5 1.37 7.52 9.35
C ARG A 5 0.25 8.41 8.84
N LEU A 6 -0.03 8.36 7.52
CA LEU A 6 -1.12 9.13 6.90
C LEU A 6 -2.49 8.54 7.19
N TYR A 7 -2.57 7.22 7.27
CA TYR A 7 -3.83 6.49 7.40
C TYR A 7 -3.74 5.46 8.52
N PRO A 8 -3.79 5.90 9.80
CA PRO A 8 -3.54 4.99 10.95
C PRO A 8 -4.52 3.82 11.03
N ASP A 9 -5.76 4.01 10.57
CA ASP A 9 -6.82 3.02 10.72
C ASP A 9 -7.28 2.39 9.40
N ARG A 10 -6.73 2.83 8.27
CA ARG A 10 -7.13 2.28 6.97
C ARG A 10 -6.51 0.92 6.75
N VAL A 11 -7.30 -0.01 6.20
CA VAL A 11 -6.84 -1.35 5.84
C VAL A 11 -6.82 -1.48 4.32
N GLN A 12 -5.62 -1.64 3.77
CA GLN A 12 -5.40 -1.97 2.36
C GLN A 12 -4.24 -2.94 2.28
N TYR A 13 -4.23 -3.77 1.24
CA TYR A 13 -3.19 -4.77 1.05
C TYR A 13 -2.48 -4.53 -0.28
N THR A 14 -1.21 -4.97 -0.36
CA THR A 14 -0.40 -4.87 -1.58
C THR A 14 -0.04 -6.23 -2.15
N TRP A 15 -0.29 -7.29 -1.40
CA TRP A 15 0.01 -8.66 -1.80
C TRP A 15 -1.10 -9.60 -1.34
N TRP A 16 -1.44 -10.56 -2.19
CA TRP A 16 -2.39 -11.63 -1.88
C TRP A 16 -1.84 -12.93 -2.42
N THR A 17 -2.01 -14.02 -1.66
CA THR A 17 -1.72 -15.35 -2.21
C THR A 17 -2.70 -15.67 -3.33
N TYR A 18 -2.26 -16.45 -4.33
CA TYR A 18 -3.16 -16.94 -5.35
C TYR A 18 -4.08 -18.07 -4.84
N ARG A 19 -3.78 -18.62 -3.68
CA ARG A 19 -4.55 -19.73 -3.10
C ARG A 19 -5.90 -19.25 -2.61
N LEU A 20 -6.92 -20.05 -2.80
CA LEU A 20 -8.27 -19.86 -2.24
C LEU A 20 -8.91 -18.51 -2.64
N ASN A 21 -8.52 -17.95 -3.79
CA ASN A 21 -9.03 -16.65 -4.25
C ASN A 21 -8.89 -15.54 -3.20
N ALA A 22 -7.75 -15.49 -2.49
CA ALA A 22 -7.56 -14.58 -1.36
C ALA A 22 -7.80 -13.10 -1.74
N ARG A 23 -7.38 -12.68 -2.95
CA ARG A 23 -7.56 -11.29 -3.39
C ARG A 23 -9.04 -10.93 -3.55
N ALA A 24 -9.82 -11.80 -4.18
CA ALA A 24 -11.26 -11.59 -4.33
C ALA A 24 -11.98 -11.61 -2.98
N ARG A 25 -11.43 -12.34 -1.99
CA ARG A 25 -11.97 -12.43 -0.64
C ARG A 25 -11.48 -11.33 0.29
N GLY A 26 -10.60 -10.45 -0.19
CA GLY A 26 -10.05 -9.35 0.61
C GLY A 26 -9.08 -9.80 1.70
N ILE A 27 -8.41 -10.94 1.52
CA ILE A 27 -7.45 -11.49 2.48
C ILE A 27 -6.06 -11.35 1.90
N GLY A 28 -5.27 -10.45 2.45
CA GLY A 28 -3.93 -10.17 1.95
C GLY A 28 -3.02 -9.58 3.02
N TRP A 29 -1.87 -9.12 2.57
CA TRP A 29 -0.88 -8.50 3.42
C TRP A 29 -0.41 -7.19 2.78
N ARG A 30 0.01 -6.22 3.60
CA ARG A 30 0.63 -4.99 3.10
C ARG A 30 2.15 -5.14 3.22
N LEU A 31 2.75 -5.72 2.17
CA LEU A 31 4.18 -6.04 2.15
C LEU A 31 5.03 -4.94 1.51
N ASP A 32 4.43 -4.12 0.64
CA ASP A 32 5.12 -3.08 -0.10
C ASP A 32 4.76 -1.72 0.48
N TYR A 33 5.77 -0.96 0.93
CA TYR A 33 5.56 0.33 1.57
C TYR A 33 6.79 1.22 1.42
N PHE A 34 6.63 2.51 1.71
CA PHE A 34 7.71 3.49 1.67
C PHE A 34 8.16 3.84 3.08
N LEU A 35 9.47 3.92 3.27
CA LEU A 35 10.09 4.47 4.47
C LEU A 35 10.76 5.79 4.08
N VAL A 36 10.45 6.86 4.80
CA VAL A 36 11.06 8.17 4.57
C VAL A 36 11.58 8.74 5.88
N SER A 37 12.59 9.64 5.78
CA SER A 37 13.10 10.33 6.96
C SER A 37 12.05 11.29 7.52
N GLU A 38 12.14 11.60 8.81
CA GLU A 38 11.25 12.56 9.45
C GLU A 38 11.30 13.93 8.76
N ALA A 39 12.47 14.34 8.27
CA ALA A 39 12.63 15.61 7.56
C ALA A 39 11.83 15.66 6.26
N LEU A 40 11.57 14.52 5.63
CA LEU A 40 10.82 14.45 4.37
C LEU A 40 9.31 14.36 4.58
N ILE A 41 8.85 13.93 5.75
CA ILE A 41 7.43 13.75 6.02
C ILE A 41 6.58 14.96 5.63
N PRO A 42 6.97 16.22 5.92
CA PRO A 42 6.15 17.38 5.52
C PRO A 42 5.98 17.55 4.01
N LYS A 43 6.84 16.91 3.20
CA LYS A 43 6.77 16.96 1.74
C LYS A 43 5.97 15.83 1.13
N VAL A 44 5.54 14.86 1.92
CA VAL A 44 4.69 13.76 1.45
C VAL A 44 3.26 14.27 1.32
N LYS A 45 2.74 14.17 0.11
CA LYS A 45 1.36 14.56 -0.17
C LYS A 45 0.41 13.39 0.05
N ASP A 46 0.78 12.20 -0.44
CA ASP A 46 -0.07 11.01 -0.32
C ASP A 46 0.71 9.73 -0.59
N VAL A 47 0.14 8.61 -0.19
CA VAL A 47 0.54 7.26 -0.60
C VAL A 47 -0.71 6.55 -1.09
N ILE A 48 -0.68 6.07 -2.33
CA ILE A 48 -1.82 5.47 -2.99
C ILE A 48 -1.52 4.00 -3.22
N VAL A 49 -2.41 3.12 -2.75
CA VAL A 49 -2.35 1.69 -2.99
C VAL A 49 -3.32 1.37 -4.12
N HIS A 50 -2.79 0.95 -5.27
CA HIS A 50 -3.57 0.68 -6.48
C HIS A 50 -4.09 -0.76 -6.49
N GLU A 51 -4.97 -1.09 -5.57
CA GLU A 51 -5.49 -2.45 -5.39
C GLU A 51 -6.23 -3.00 -6.62
N GLY A 52 -6.75 -2.11 -7.46
CA GLY A 52 -7.48 -2.51 -8.66
C GLY A 52 -6.61 -2.93 -9.84
N VAL A 53 -5.30 -2.73 -9.77
CA VAL A 53 -4.39 -3.10 -10.86
C VAL A 53 -4.01 -4.56 -10.74
N MET A 54 -4.35 -5.35 -11.75
CA MET A 54 -4.13 -6.80 -11.79
C MET A 54 -2.89 -7.13 -12.63
N GLY A 55 -2.46 -8.39 -12.63
CA GLY A 55 -1.33 -8.88 -13.43
C GLY A 55 -0.16 -9.39 -12.59
N SER A 56 -0.22 -9.23 -11.27
CA SER A 56 0.77 -9.74 -10.31
C SER A 56 0.06 -10.13 -9.03
N ASP A 57 0.73 -10.88 -8.15
CA ASP A 57 0.26 -11.12 -6.78
C ASP A 57 0.49 -9.89 -5.88
N HIS A 58 1.24 -8.90 -6.37
CA HIS A 58 1.33 -7.57 -5.76
C HIS A 58 0.52 -6.56 -6.56
N CYS A 59 0.12 -5.46 -5.94
CA CYS A 59 -0.39 -4.28 -6.64
C CYS A 59 0.60 -3.11 -6.52
N PRO A 60 0.54 -2.13 -7.44
CA PRO A 60 1.42 -0.96 -7.35
C PRO A 60 1.12 -0.09 -6.13
N VAL A 61 2.17 0.50 -5.59
CA VAL A 61 2.08 1.51 -4.51
C VAL A 61 2.77 2.78 -5.01
N GLU A 62 2.12 3.90 -4.85
CA GLU A 62 2.60 5.20 -5.35
C GLU A 62 2.84 6.16 -4.19
N LEU A 63 4.03 6.79 -4.17
CA LEU A 63 4.36 7.86 -3.24
C LEU A 63 4.25 9.19 -3.98
N VAL A 64 3.42 10.10 -3.48
CA VAL A 64 3.23 11.42 -4.08
C VAL A 64 3.90 12.46 -3.19
N LEU A 65 4.85 13.21 -3.76
CA LEU A 65 5.57 14.28 -3.08
C LEU A 65 5.14 15.64 -3.59
N GLN A 66 5.28 16.64 -2.73
CA GLN A 66 5.08 18.04 -3.13
C GLN A 66 6.28 18.58 -3.87
#